data_e71859bf6e7950bdd183e152b7f0cc4b
#
_entry.id   e71859bf6e7950bdd183e152b7f0cc4b
#
_cell.length_a   1.000
_cell.length_b   1.000
_cell.length_c   1.000
_cell.angle_alpha   90.00
_cell.angle_beta   90.00
_cell.angle_gamma   90.00
#
_symmetry.space_group_name_H-M   'P 1'
#
loop_
_entity.id
_entity.type
_entity.pdbx_description
1 polymer ?
#
loop_
_entity_poly.entity_id
_entity_poly.type
_entity_poly.pdbx_seq_one_letter_code
_entity_poly.pdbx_strand_id
1 'polypeptide(L)'
;MTFTVVGRCPKTKMLGVAMATHAPAVGNSCPVVIPRMAAASVQSIADPRLTLLCTKLMGLGYHAGKIIEELETSDPNAPLRQIGVVDAWGNAAAMTGSENGAYAGHILGDGWL
;
A
#
# COMPACT_ATOMS: atom_id res chain seq x y z
N MET A 1 -12.11 7.41 8.17
CA MET A 1 -11.91 5.93 8.05
C MET A 1 -11.77 5.60 6.58
N THR A 2 -10.84 4.71 6.22
CA THR A 2 -10.60 4.24 4.86
C THR A 2 -10.56 2.72 4.87
N PHE A 3 -11.29 2.11 3.96
CA PHE A 3 -11.25 0.67 3.71
C PHE A 3 -10.60 0.44 2.34
N THR A 4 -9.60 -0.43 2.28
CA THR A 4 -8.82 -0.67 1.05
C THR A 4 -8.61 -2.15 0.83
N VAL A 5 -8.69 -2.56 -0.42
CA VAL A 5 -8.29 -3.88 -0.91
C VAL A 5 -7.25 -3.67 -2.00
N VAL A 6 -6.11 -4.35 -1.88
CA VAL A 6 -5.09 -4.42 -2.93
C VAL A 6 -4.97 -5.87 -3.38
N GLY A 7 -4.92 -6.11 -4.66
CA GLY A 7 -4.93 -7.47 -5.17
C GLY A 7 -4.24 -7.67 -6.51
N ARG A 8 -3.86 -8.91 -6.76
CA ARG A 8 -3.30 -9.41 -8.00
C ARG A 8 -4.06 -10.66 -8.47
N CYS A 9 -4.51 -10.64 -9.70
CA CYS A 9 -5.12 -11.81 -10.31
C CYS A 9 -4.04 -12.85 -10.67
N PRO A 10 -4.10 -14.09 -10.15
CA PRO A 10 -3.07 -15.09 -10.45
C PRO A 10 -3.09 -15.56 -11.90
N LYS A 11 -4.23 -15.44 -12.59
CA LYS A 11 -4.39 -15.86 -14.00
C LYS A 11 -3.91 -14.79 -14.96
N THR A 12 -4.45 -13.57 -14.85
CA THR A 12 -4.17 -12.46 -15.77
C THR A 12 -2.97 -11.62 -15.38
N LYS A 13 -2.49 -11.76 -14.14
CA LYS A 13 -1.42 -10.94 -13.53
C LYS A 13 -1.81 -9.46 -13.36
N MET A 14 -3.08 -9.13 -13.55
CA MET A 14 -3.58 -7.77 -13.30
C MET A 14 -3.45 -7.43 -11.82
N LEU A 15 -3.02 -6.22 -11.57
CA LEU A 15 -2.89 -5.62 -10.25
C LEU A 15 -3.92 -4.51 -10.11
N GLY A 16 -4.48 -4.35 -8.92
CA GLY A 16 -5.49 -3.33 -8.67
C GLY A 16 -5.62 -2.92 -7.22
N VAL A 17 -6.24 -1.77 -7.03
CA VAL A 17 -6.62 -1.20 -5.73
C VAL A 17 -8.08 -0.80 -5.78
N ALA A 18 -8.84 -1.16 -4.76
CA ALA A 18 -10.19 -0.66 -4.53
C ALA A 18 -10.25 0.01 -3.15
N MET A 19 -10.90 1.16 -3.08
CA MET A 19 -10.96 1.97 -1.85
C MET A 19 -12.36 2.53 -1.61
N ALA A 20 -12.73 2.61 -0.32
CA ALA A 20 -13.89 3.36 0.16
C ALA A 20 -13.47 4.23 1.35
N THR A 21 -13.81 5.51 1.30
CA THR A 21 -13.45 6.48 2.34
C THR A 21 -14.41 7.66 2.34
N HIS A 22 -14.49 8.38 3.46
CA HIS A 22 -15.23 9.64 3.53
C HIS A 22 -14.45 10.83 2.96
N ALA A 23 -13.13 10.67 2.75
CA ALA A 23 -12.29 11.73 2.20
C ALA A 23 -12.52 11.88 0.69
N PRO A 24 -12.80 13.10 0.19
CA PRO A 24 -12.96 13.32 -1.24
C PRO A 24 -11.66 13.07 -2.01
N ALA A 25 -11.79 12.60 -3.26
CA ALA A 25 -10.68 12.43 -4.20
C ALA A 25 -9.55 11.51 -3.71
N VAL A 26 -9.83 10.49 -2.91
CA VAL A 26 -8.83 9.55 -2.37
C VAL A 26 -7.99 8.89 -3.47
N GLY A 27 -8.58 8.67 -4.64
CA GLY A 27 -7.89 8.07 -5.79
C GLY A 27 -6.72 8.90 -6.33
N ASN A 28 -6.63 10.17 -5.96
CA ASN A 28 -5.54 11.05 -6.35
C ASN A 28 -4.34 11.02 -5.37
N SER A 29 -4.50 10.42 -4.20
CA SER A 29 -3.49 10.54 -3.14
C SER A 29 -2.98 9.22 -2.59
N CYS A 30 -3.85 8.22 -2.45
CA CYS A 30 -3.51 7.00 -1.73
C CYS A 30 -3.11 5.81 -2.62
N PRO A 31 -3.85 5.46 -3.69
CA PRO A 31 -3.52 4.28 -4.48
C PRO A 31 -2.37 4.54 -5.46
N VAL A 32 -1.55 3.52 -5.63
CA VAL A 32 -0.51 3.48 -6.66
C VAL A 32 -0.59 2.13 -7.37
N VAL A 33 -0.63 2.14 -8.69
CA VAL A 33 -0.56 0.92 -9.50
C VAL A 33 0.47 1.12 -10.61
N ILE A 34 1.46 0.24 -10.65
CA ILE A 34 2.39 0.14 -11.77
C ILE A 34 2.13 -1.20 -12.45
N PRO A 35 1.60 -1.21 -13.68
CA PRO A 35 1.27 -2.44 -14.39
C PRO A 35 2.43 -3.44 -14.39
N ARG A 36 2.15 -4.69 -14.07
CA ARG A 36 3.11 -5.80 -13.99
C ARG A 36 4.18 -5.68 -12.90
N MET A 37 4.19 -4.62 -12.12
CA MET A 37 5.18 -4.40 -11.06
C MET A 37 4.57 -4.57 -9.68
N ALA A 38 3.64 -3.70 -9.30
CA ALA A 38 3.01 -3.74 -7.99
C ALA A 38 1.74 -2.88 -7.94
N ALA A 39 0.93 -3.10 -6.91
CA ALA A 39 -0.15 -2.21 -6.49
C ALA A 39 0.00 -1.91 -5.00
N ALA A 40 -0.31 -0.70 -4.60
CA ALA A 40 -0.15 -0.25 -3.22
C ALA A 40 -1.20 0.79 -2.81
N SER A 41 -1.40 0.91 -1.51
CA SER A 41 -2.07 2.06 -0.91
C SER A 41 -1.20 2.65 0.19
N VAL A 42 -1.01 3.97 0.16
CA VAL A 42 -0.33 4.75 1.20
C VAL A 42 -1.38 5.67 1.81
N GLN A 43 -1.90 5.32 2.97
CA GLN A 43 -3.09 5.95 3.54
C GLN A 43 -2.94 6.26 5.04
N SER A 44 -4.03 6.67 5.66
CA SER A 44 -4.18 7.27 6.98
C SER A 44 -3.80 8.75 6.94
N ILE A 45 -2.75 9.21 7.56
CA ILE A 45 -2.24 10.56 7.29
C ILE A 45 -1.27 10.46 6.11
N ALA A 46 -1.77 10.77 4.91
CA ALA A 46 -1.00 10.62 3.67
C ALA A 46 0.10 11.69 3.54
N ASP A 47 1.24 11.27 3.01
CA ASP A 47 2.34 12.16 2.64
C ASP A 47 2.71 11.89 1.18
N PRO A 48 2.60 12.89 0.28
CA PRO A 48 2.94 12.73 -1.14
C PRO A 48 4.38 12.26 -1.38
N ARG A 49 5.32 12.61 -0.51
CA ARG A 49 6.72 12.17 -0.62
C ARG A 49 6.85 10.67 -0.37
N LEU A 50 6.07 10.14 0.56
CA LEU A 50 6.04 8.71 0.87
C LEU A 50 5.39 7.92 -0.26
N THR A 51 4.31 8.44 -0.84
CA THR A 51 3.67 7.85 -2.04
C THR A 51 4.64 7.84 -3.23
N LEU A 52 5.43 8.90 -3.42
CA LEU A 52 6.45 8.96 -4.46
C LEU A 52 7.57 7.94 -4.21
N LEU A 53 8.05 7.79 -2.97
CA LEU A 53 9.06 6.79 -2.62
C LEU A 53 8.52 5.37 -2.86
N CYS A 54 7.30 5.08 -2.43
CA CYS A 54 6.63 3.82 -2.70
C CYS A 54 6.60 3.51 -4.20
N THR A 55 6.19 4.48 -5.01
CA THR A 55 6.15 4.35 -6.48
C THR A 55 7.53 4.03 -7.06
N LYS A 56 8.57 4.69 -6.61
CA LYS A 56 9.95 4.44 -7.07
C LYS A 56 10.43 3.04 -6.70
N LEU A 57 10.21 2.60 -5.47
CA LEU A 57 10.58 1.26 -5.02
C LEU A 57 9.83 0.16 -5.79
N MET A 58 8.53 0.36 -6.03
CA MET A 58 7.73 -0.52 -6.89
C MET A 58 8.30 -0.60 -8.31
N GLY A 59 8.63 0.55 -8.90
CA GLY A 59 9.20 0.64 -10.24
C GLY A 59 10.60 0.01 -10.38
N LEU A 60 11.36 -0.03 -9.29
CA LEU A 60 12.65 -0.74 -9.23
C LEU A 60 12.51 -2.25 -9.08
N GLY A 61 11.29 -2.77 -8.86
CA GLY A 61 11.01 -4.20 -8.78
C GLY A 61 11.32 -4.85 -7.44
N TYR A 62 11.35 -4.10 -6.35
CA TYR A 62 11.49 -4.67 -5.03
C TYR A 62 10.26 -5.49 -4.63
N HIS A 63 10.47 -6.55 -3.85
CA HIS A 63 9.39 -7.32 -3.23
C HIS A 63 8.60 -6.50 -2.22
N ALA A 64 7.32 -6.84 -2.04
CA ALA A 64 6.39 -6.13 -1.16
C ALA A 64 6.96 -5.93 0.26
N GLY A 65 7.52 -6.96 0.87
CA GLY A 65 8.12 -6.89 2.21
C GLY A 65 9.26 -5.87 2.30
N LYS A 66 10.13 -5.81 1.27
CA LYS A 66 11.23 -4.84 1.25
C LYS A 66 10.71 -3.41 1.05
N ILE A 67 9.67 -3.23 0.25
CA ILE A 67 9.04 -1.92 0.07
C ILE A 67 8.49 -1.41 1.40
N ILE A 68 7.74 -2.24 2.14
CA ILE A 68 7.21 -1.87 3.46
C ILE A 68 8.34 -1.52 4.44
N GLU A 69 9.40 -2.33 4.52
CA GLU A 69 10.55 -2.07 5.38
C GLU A 69 11.19 -0.70 5.09
N GLU A 70 11.43 -0.39 3.82
CA GLU A 70 12.04 0.89 3.42
C GLU A 70 11.13 2.09 3.72
N LEU A 71 9.83 1.96 3.50
CA LEU A 71 8.87 3.01 3.80
C LEU A 71 8.77 3.27 5.31
N GLU A 72 8.75 2.20 6.12
CA GLU A 72 8.67 2.29 7.57
C GLU A 72 9.93 2.91 8.17
N THR A 73 11.11 2.47 7.73
CA THR A 73 12.40 2.94 8.29
C THR A 73 12.78 4.34 7.85
N SER A 74 12.31 4.79 6.67
CA SER A 74 12.61 6.13 6.14
C SER A 74 11.64 7.22 6.58
N ASP A 75 10.48 6.87 7.14
CA ASP A 75 9.46 7.83 7.55
C ASP A 75 9.42 8.00 9.08
N PRO A 76 9.85 9.15 9.64
CA PRO A 76 9.76 9.39 11.08
C PRO A 76 8.31 9.41 11.60
N ASN A 77 7.32 9.53 10.72
CA ASN A 77 5.90 9.49 11.04
C ASN A 77 5.24 8.13 10.70
N ALA A 78 6.02 7.07 10.54
CA ALA A 78 5.51 5.72 10.27
C ALA A 78 4.39 5.28 11.23
N PRO A 79 4.40 5.63 12.54
CA PRO A 79 3.30 5.31 13.44
C PRO A 79 1.94 5.86 13.02
N LEU A 80 1.89 6.92 12.21
CA LEU A 80 0.65 7.54 11.71
C LEU A 80 0.17 6.94 10.37
N ARG A 81 0.97 6.06 9.75
CA ARG A 81 0.68 5.55 8.41
C ARG A 81 -0.02 4.20 8.44
N GLN A 82 -0.73 3.92 7.36
CA GLN A 82 -1.20 2.59 7.03
C GLN A 82 -0.87 2.33 5.56
N ILE A 83 -0.07 1.31 5.29
CA ILE A 83 0.47 1.05 3.95
C ILE A 83 0.30 -0.43 3.63
N GLY A 84 -0.14 -0.72 2.41
CA GLY A 84 -0.22 -2.08 1.90
C GLY A 84 0.34 -2.18 0.49
N VAL A 85 1.05 -3.26 0.19
CA VAL A 85 1.68 -3.51 -1.12
C VAL A 85 1.47 -4.95 -1.54
N VAL A 86 1.10 -5.16 -2.80
CA VAL A 86 1.12 -6.45 -3.48
C VAL A 86 2.03 -6.34 -4.69
N ASP A 87 3.03 -7.21 -4.79
CA ASP A 87 4.02 -7.18 -5.87
C ASP A 87 3.66 -8.09 -7.06
N ALA A 88 4.53 -8.08 -8.08
CA ALA A 88 4.35 -8.84 -9.32
C ALA A 88 4.35 -10.37 -9.11
N TRP A 89 4.89 -10.86 -8.00
CA TRP A 89 4.96 -12.30 -7.67
C TRP A 89 3.81 -12.75 -6.78
N GLY A 90 2.93 -11.83 -6.35
CA GLY A 90 1.82 -12.12 -5.45
C GLY A 90 2.18 -12.05 -3.97
N ASN A 91 3.37 -11.54 -3.61
CA ASN A 91 3.68 -11.27 -2.21
C ASN A 91 2.87 -10.06 -1.74
N ALA A 92 2.25 -10.20 -0.58
CA ALA A 92 1.53 -9.13 0.09
C ALA A 92 2.25 -8.75 1.39
N ALA A 93 2.41 -7.46 1.63
CA ALA A 93 2.96 -6.95 2.87
C ALA A 93 2.24 -5.66 3.27
N ALA A 94 2.10 -5.44 4.56
CA ALA A 94 1.44 -4.24 5.07
C ALA A 94 2.01 -3.81 6.42
N MET A 95 1.81 -2.53 6.73
CA MET A 95 2.00 -1.97 8.06
C MET A 95 0.76 -1.16 8.46
N THR A 96 0.41 -1.24 9.73
CA THR A 96 -0.55 -0.35 10.37
C THR A 96 0.15 0.26 11.57
N GLY A 97 0.48 1.54 11.47
CA GLY A 97 1.22 2.25 12.50
C GLY A 97 0.43 2.35 13.82
N SER A 98 1.15 2.39 14.93
CA SER A 98 0.59 2.33 16.29
C SER A 98 -0.27 3.53 16.69
N GLU A 99 -0.16 4.64 15.97
CA GLU A 99 -0.93 5.87 16.20
C GLU A 99 -2.16 6.00 15.27
N ASN A 100 -2.49 4.93 14.52
CA ASN A 100 -3.78 4.84 13.85
C ASN A 100 -4.90 4.66 14.88
N GLY A 101 -6.14 5.02 14.51
CA GLY A 101 -7.28 4.92 15.40
C GLY A 101 -7.54 3.50 15.93
N ALA A 102 -8.36 3.39 16.97
CA ALA A 102 -8.59 2.15 17.73
C ALA A 102 -9.06 0.94 16.90
N TYR A 103 -9.62 1.16 15.72
CA TYR A 103 -10.14 0.12 14.82
C TYR A 103 -9.38 0.11 13.49
N ALA A 104 -8.06 0.16 13.56
CA ALA A 104 -7.17 0.04 12.42
C ALA A 104 -6.47 -1.31 12.42
N GLY A 105 -6.23 -1.87 11.24
CA GLY A 105 -5.55 -3.15 11.08
C GLY A 105 -5.47 -3.56 9.62
N HIS A 106 -4.83 -4.68 9.36
CA HIS A 106 -4.73 -5.26 8.02
C HIS A 106 -4.79 -6.79 8.08
N ILE A 107 -5.20 -7.38 6.98
CA ILE A 107 -5.21 -8.82 6.76
C ILE A 107 -4.47 -9.09 5.45
N LEU A 108 -3.63 -10.11 5.46
CA LEU A 108 -2.83 -10.51 4.31
C LEU A 108 -3.25 -11.88 3.80
N GLY A 109 -3.27 -12.05 2.48
CA GLY A 109 -3.46 -13.31 1.83
C GLY A 109 -2.48 -13.51 0.66
N ASP A 110 -2.61 -14.61 -0.06
CA ASP A 110 -1.80 -14.89 -1.24
C ASP A 110 -2.23 -13.98 -2.39
N GLY A 111 -1.43 -12.96 -2.68
CA GLY A 111 -1.68 -11.99 -3.74
C GLY A 111 -2.73 -10.91 -3.39
N TRP A 112 -3.06 -10.72 -2.13
CA TRP A 112 -3.99 -9.66 -1.70
C TRP A 112 -3.77 -9.21 -0.26
N LEU A 113 -4.29 -8.06 0.05
CA LEU A 113 -4.43 -7.52 1.40
C LEU A 113 -5.68 -6.65 1.51
#